data_77adf982eef1d1368abc995bac33fc96
#
_entry.id   77adf982eef1d1368abc995bac33fc96
#
_cell.length_a   1.000
_cell.length_b   1.000
_cell.length_c   1.000
_cell.angle_alpha   90.00
_cell.angle_beta   90.00
_cell.angle_gamma   90.00
#
_symmetry.space_group_name_H-M   'P 1'
#
loop_
_entity.id
_entity.type
_entity.pdbx_description
1 polymer ?
#
loop_
_entity_poly.entity_id
_entity_poly.type
_entity_poly.pdbx_seq_one_letter_code
_entity_poly.pdbx_strand_id
1 'polypeptide(L)'
;MKKLFSLFILFISLSVFSQESINFEKGTFKEILAKAKKEKKLVFMDAFAVWCGPCKLMEKNIFPLPSVKEYYNANFINARFDMEKGEGREIAAKYGVRSYPSFLFLNGDGEVVMTNYGYMGEEGFL
;
A
#
# COMPACT_ATOMS: atom_id res chain seq x y z
N MET A 1 -32.58 -52.44 -11.54
CA MET A 1 -31.73 -51.81 -10.52
C MET A 1 -31.47 -50.38 -10.94
N LYS A 2 -32.04 -49.42 -10.25
CA LYS A 2 -31.78 -48.00 -10.51
C LYS A 2 -30.57 -47.57 -9.69
N LYS A 3 -29.48 -47.28 -10.37
CA LYS A 3 -28.29 -46.66 -9.71
C LYS A 3 -28.58 -45.18 -9.55
N LEU A 4 -28.83 -44.73 -8.33
CA LEU A 4 -28.91 -43.33 -7.97
C LEU A 4 -27.46 -42.78 -7.99
N PHE A 5 -27.12 -42.02 -9.04
CA PHE A 5 -25.91 -41.21 -9.07
C PHE A 5 -26.17 -39.96 -8.23
N SER A 6 -25.71 -39.97 -6.99
CA SER A 6 -25.75 -38.78 -6.13
C SER A 6 -24.66 -37.84 -6.63
N LEU A 7 -25.06 -36.80 -7.35
CA LEU A 7 -24.18 -35.72 -7.78
C LEU A 7 -23.86 -34.84 -6.57
N PHE A 8 -22.72 -35.10 -5.95
CA PHE A 8 -22.21 -34.28 -4.86
C PHE A 8 -21.66 -32.99 -5.48
N ILE A 9 -22.47 -31.95 -5.54
CA ILE A 9 -22.03 -30.62 -5.96
C ILE A 9 -21.23 -30.02 -4.80
N LEU A 10 -19.92 -30.07 -4.95
CA LEU A 10 -18.99 -29.44 -4.02
C LEU A 10 -19.09 -27.92 -4.24
N PHE A 11 -19.86 -27.25 -3.39
CA PHE A 11 -19.84 -25.79 -3.32
C PHE A 11 -18.49 -25.33 -2.76
N ILE A 12 -17.57 -24.99 -3.66
CA ILE A 12 -16.35 -24.28 -3.28
C ILE A 12 -16.77 -22.83 -3.02
N SER A 13 -17.03 -22.50 -1.77
CA SER A 13 -17.21 -21.12 -1.36
C SER A 13 -15.86 -20.41 -1.52
N LEU A 14 -15.69 -19.67 -2.60
CA LEU A 14 -14.62 -18.72 -2.76
C LEU A 14 -14.83 -17.62 -1.72
N SER A 15 -14.11 -17.72 -0.61
CA SER A 15 -14.03 -16.64 0.36
C SER A 15 -13.28 -15.49 -0.29
N VAL A 16 -14.02 -14.51 -0.80
CA VAL A 16 -13.42 -13.26 -1.28
C VAL A 16 -12.97 -12.50 -0.05
N PHE A 17 -11.67 -12.59 0.28
CA PHE A 17 -11.08 -11.74 1.30
C PHE A 17 -11.01 -10.31 0.75
N SER A 18 -11.95 -9.47 1.18
CA SER A 18 -11.87 -8.03 0.95
C SER A 18 -10.77 -7.45 1.85
N GLN A 19 -9.82 -6.72 1.27
CA GLN A 19 -8.81 -5.99 2.03
C GLN A 19 -9.50 -4.91 2.88
N GLU A 20 -9.14 -4.82 4.16
CA GLU A 20 -9.69 -3.81 5.08
C GLU A 20 -9.13 -2.41 4.84
N SER A 21 -7.96 -2.31 4.24
CA SER A 21 -7.24 -1.06 3.98
C SER A 21 -6.33 -1.21 2.76
N ILE A 22 -5.49 -0.20 2.50
CA ILE A 22 -4.38 -0.33 1.56
C ILE A 22 -3.49 -1.48 2.04
N ASN A 23 -3.15 -2.39 1.13
CA ASN A 23 -2.30 -3.53 1.40
C ASN A 23 -0.82 -3.13 1.27
N PHE A 24 -0.17 -2.86 2.39
CA PHE A 24 1.24 -2.53 2.41
C PHE A 24 2.11 -3.78 2.35
N GLU A 25 3.03 -3.78 1.38
CA GLU A 25 3.97 -4.88 1.17
C GLU A 25 4.92 -5.02 2.34
N LYS A 26 5.26 -6.27 2.66
CA LYS A 26 6.35 -6.60 3.58
C LYS A 26 7.63 -6.79 2.78
N GLY A 27 8.76 -6.50 3.41
CA GLY A 27 10.06 -6.68 2.79
C GLY A 27 10.90 -5.41 2.79
N THR A 28 12.09 -5.52 2.24
CA THR A 28 13.03 -4.40 2.14
C THR A 28 12.62 -3.44 1.02
N PHE A 29 13.11 -2.22 1.10
CA PHE A 29 12.90 -1.24 0.04
C PHE A 29 13.38 -1.75 -1.33
N LYS A 30 14.51 -2.43 -1.35
CA LYS A 30 15.06 -3.05 -2.57
C LYS A 30 14.10 -4.10 -3.16
N GLU A 31 13.54 -4.96 -2.32
CA GLU A 31 12.56 -5.98 -2.75
C GLU A 31 11.28 -5.34 -3.30
N ILE A 32 10.82 -4.27 -2.66
CA ILE A 32 9.63 -3.52 -3.10
C ILE A 32 9.85 -2.87 -4.47
N LEU A 33 11.00 -2.23 -4.67
CA LEU A 33 11.36 -1.66 -5.98
C LEU A 33 11.47 -2.74 -7.06
N ALA A 34 12.07 -3.88 -6.75
CA ALA A 34 12.18 -5.01 -7.68
C ALA A 34 10.79 -5.53 -8.10
N LYS A 35 9.87 -5.64 -7.15
CA LYS A 35 8.50 -6.04 -7.43
C LYS A 35 7.78 -5.03 -8.32
N ALA A 36 7.92 -3.75 -8.04
CA ALA A 36 7.34 -2.68 -8.84
C ALA A 36 7.85 -2.71 -10.28
N LYS A 37 9.14 -2.91 -10.46
CA LYS A 37 9.77 -3.01 -11.78
C LYS A 37 9.25 -4.22 -12.56
N LYS A 38 9.16 -5.37 -11.91
CA LYS A 38 8.63 -6.61 -12.51
C LYS A 38 7.17 -6.47 -12.94
N GLU A 39 6.34 -5.88 -12.10
CA GLU A 39 4.90 -5.71 -12.35
C GLU A 39 4.57 -4.45 -13.14
N LYS A 40 5.55 -3.63 -13.47
CA LYS A 40 5.40 -2.35 -14.20
C LYS A 40 4.41 -1.41 -13.51
N LYS A 41 4.52 -1.31 -12.19
CA LYS A 41 3.72 -0.42 -11.36
C LYS A 41 4.61 0.60 -10.65
N LEU A 42 4.03 1.74 -10.29
CA LEU A 42 4.69 2.67 -9.38
C LEU A 42 4.63 2.14 -7.95
N VAL A 43 5.59 2.52 -7.14
CA VAL A 43 5.53 2.36 -5.70
C VAL A 43 4.80 3.57 -5.12
N PHE A 44 3.78 3.34 -4.32
CA PHE A 44 3.26 4.32 -3.38
C PHE A 44 3.92 4.09 -2.03
N MET A 45 4.61 5.09 -1.50
CA MET A 45 5.28 5.00 -0.21
C MET A 45 4.70 5.99 0.79
N ASP A 46 4.17 5.47 1.88
CA ASP A 46 3.81 6.24 3.07
C ASP A 46 5.03 6.35 3.98
N ALA A 47 5.63 7.54 3.99
CA ALA A 47 6.75 7.87 4.88
C ALA A 47 6.19 8.48 6.17
N PHE A 48 6.22 7.73 7.25
CA PHE A 48 5.58 8.09 8.51
C PHE A 48 6.53 8.07 9.71
N ALA A 49 6.05 8.54 10.84
CA ALA A 49 6.64 8.35 12.15
C ALA A 49 5.55 7.89 13.13
N VAL A 50 5.91 7.09 14.14
CA VAL A 50 4.92 6.50 15.06
C VAL A 50 4.19 7.53 15.93
N TRP A 51 4.80 8.69 16.18
CA TRP A 51 4.22 9.78 16.96
C TRP A 51 3.39 10.78 16.14
N CYS A 52 3.33 10.60 14.84
CA CYS A 52 2.71 11.54 13.91
C CYS A 52 1.18 11.41 13.93
N GLY A 53 0.49 12.42 14.46
CA GLY A 53 -0.97 12.49 14.52
C GLY A 53 -1.64 12.42 13.14
N PRO A 54 -1.25 13.28 12.17
CA PRO A 54 -1.79 13.23 10.82
C PRO A 54 -1.58 11.89 10.10
N CYS A 55 -0.47 11.20 10.36
CA CYS A 55 -0.22 9.85 9.83
C CYS A 55 -1.27 8.85 10.32
N LYS A 56 -1.58 8.90 11.62
CA LYS A 56 -2.61 8.04 12.24
C LYS A 56 -4.00 8.34 11.69
N LEU A 57 -4.30 9.61 11.41
CA LEU A 57 -5.58 10.00 10.81
C LEU A 57 -5.73 9.49 9.37
N MET A 58 -4.68 9.53 8.58
CA MET A 58 -4.68 8.92 7.23
C MET A 58 -4.96 7.43 7.32
N GLU A 59 -4.27 6.74 8.20
CA GLU A 59 -4.40 5.30 8.41
C GLU A 59 -5.82 4.91 8.88
N LYS A 60 -6.41 5.72 9.75
CA LYS A 60 -7.75 5.47 10.31
C LYS A 60 -8.88 5.85 9.35
N ASN A 61 -8.79 7.02 8.71
CA ASN A 61 -9.92 7.65 8.03
C ASN A 61 -9.86 7.60 6.51
N ILE A 62 -8.69 7.44 5.92
CA ILE A 62 -8.50 7.55 4.46
C ILE A 62 -8.12 6.22 3.82
N PHE A 63 -7.08 5.57 4.31
CA PHE A 63 -6.60 4.30 3.73
C PHE A 63 -7.66 3.18 3.71
N PRO A 64 -8.59 3.08 4.67
CA PRO A 64 -9.64 2.06 4.65
C PRO A 64 -10.82 2.38 3.74
N LEU A 65 -10.95 3.60 3.20
CA LEU A 65 -12.07 3.95 2.33
C LEU A 65 -12.11 3.03 1.10
N PRO A 66 -13.29 2.50 0.72
CA PRO A 66 -13.39 1.58 -0.42
C PRO A 66 -12.78 2.12 -1.71
N SER A 67 -13.05 3.38 -2.05
CA SER A 67 -12.48 4.06 -3.22
C SER A 67 -10.96 4.13 -3.18
N VAL A 68 -10.39 4.43 -2.01
CA VAL A 68 -8.94 4.56 -1.80
C VAL A 68 -8.26 3.20 -1.84
N LYS A 69 -8.68 2.27 -1.00
CA LYS A 69 -8.05 0.95 -0.92
C LYS A 69 -8.11 0.18 -2.24
N GLU A 70 -9.24 0.23 -2.94
CA GLU A 70 -9.40 -0.45 -4.22
C GLU A 70 -8.49 0.15 -5.29
N TYR A 71 -8.44 1.46 -5.39
CA TYR A 71 -7.60 2.16 -6.36
C TYR A 71 -6.10 1.92 -6.09
N TYR A 72 -5.65 2.10 -4.85
CA TYR A 72 -4.25 1.93 -4.49
C TYR A 72 -3.79 0.48 -4.58
N ASN A 73 -4.60 -0.47 -4.15
CA ASN A 73 -4.26 -1.90 -4.26
C ASN A 73 -4.21 -2.39 -5.71
N ALA A 74 -5.03 -1.82 -6.59
CA ALA A 74 -5.03 -2.19 -8.01
C ALA A 74 -3.86 -1.58 -8.80
N ASN A 75 -3.42 -0.37 -8.45
CA ASN A 75 -2.54 0.42 -9.30
C ASN A 75 -1.10 0.57 -8.82
N PHE A 76 -0.85 0.34 -7.53
CA PHE A 76 0.47 0.57 -6.93
C PHE A 76 0.98 -0.66 -6.18
N ILE A 77 2.29 -0.75 -6.07
CA ILE A 77 2.95 -1.52 -5.04
C ILE A 77 3.04 -0.58 -3.83
N ASN A 78 2.28 -0.88 -2.79
CA ASN A 78 2.15 0.00 -1.64
C ASN A 78 3.16 -0.37 -0.56
N ALA A 79 3.87 0.59 -0.05
CA ALA A 79 4.87 0.44 0.99
C ALA A 79 4.70 1.52 2.04
N ARG A 80 5.08 1.21 3.28
CA ARG A 80 5.19 2.22 4.32
C ARG A 80 6.42 1.95 5.16
N PHE A 81 7.14 3.01 5.48
CA PHE A 81 8.35 2.94 6.28
C PHE A 81 8.31 3.99 7.37
N ASP A 82 8.67 3.56 8.57
CA ASP A 82 8.96 4.46 9.68
C ASP A 82 10.30 5.16 9.41
N MET A 83 10.24 6.46 9.16
CA MET A 83 11.41 7.25 8.79
C MET A 83 12.42 7.41 9.91
N GLU A 84 12.06 7.02 11.13
CA GLU A 84 12.92 7.14 12.31
C GLU A 84 13.51 5.81 12.77
N LYS A 85 13.20 4.72 12.06
CA LYS A 85 13.66 3.37 12.40
C LYS A 85 14.22 2.60 11.21
N GLY A 86 15.30 1.84 11.48
CA GLY A 86 15.85 0.90 10.51
C GLY A 86 16.16 1.54 9.16
N GLU A 87 15.77 0.86 8.10
CA GLU A 87 15.93 1.28 6.72
C GLU A 87 15.24 2.61 6.39
N GLY A 88 14.18 2.95 7.13
CA GLY A 88 13.46 4.21 6.96
C GLY A 88 14.33 5.44 7.15
N ARG A 89 15.34 5.38 8.00
CA ARG A 89 16.30 6.48 8.18
C ARG A 89 17.12 6.76 6.92
N GLU A 90 17.56 5.72 6.24
CA GLU A 90 18.28 5.83 4.98
C GLU A 90 17.38 6.35 3.86
N ILE A 91 16.14 5.88 3.82
CA ILE A 91 15.13 6.35 2.88
C ILE A 91 14.84 7.84 3.10
N ALA A 92 14.66 8.26 4.34
CA ALA A 92 14.44 9.67 4.68
C ALA A 92 15.59 10.56 4.22
N ALA A 93 16.83 10.14 4.46
CA ALA A 93 18.03 10.87 4.01
C ALA A 93 18.12 10.94 2.48
N LYS A 94 17.89 9.82 1.81
CA LYS A 94 17.96 9.73 0.35
C LYS A 94 16.94 10.64 -0.36
N TYR A 95 15.71 10.66 0.12
CA TYR A 95 14.62 11.41 -0.50
C TYR A 95 14.33 12.76 0.16
N GLY A 96 15.11 13.14 1.16
CA GLY A 96 14.94 14.42 1.83
C GLY A 96 13.62 14.55 2.59
N VAL A 97 13.13 13.47 3.17
CA VAL A 97 11.88 13.48 3.95
C VAL A 97 12.11 14.20 5.28
N ARG A 98 11.37 15.29 5.49
CA ARG A 98 11.50 16.17 6.68
C ARG A 98 10.20 16.41 7.42
N SER A 99 9.09 15.97 6.86
CA SER A 99 7.76 16.12 7.46
C SER A 99 6.95 14.84 7.27
N TYR A 100 5.98 14.62 8.14
CA TYR A 100 5.16 13.41 8.14
C TYR A 100 3.67 13.72 8.17
N PRO A 101 2.85 12.96 7.41
CA PRO A 101 3.26 11.99 6.42
C PRO A 101 3.81 12.66 5.16
N SER A 102 4.77 12.01 4.52
CA SER A 102 5.16 12.31 3.14
C SER A 102 4.76 11.12 2.28
N PHE A 103 4.09 11.38 1.18
CA PHE A 103 3.66 10.35 0.24
C PHE A 103 4.49 10.45 -1.03
N LEU A 104 5.35 9.47 -1.23
CA LEU A 104 6.23 9.42 -2.39
C LEU A 104 5.70 8.41 -3.41
N PHE A 105 5.69 8.81 -4.66
CA PHE A 105 5.42 7.92 -5.77
C PHE A 105 6.71 7.71 -6.54
N LEU A 106 7.16 6.46 -6.60
CA LEU A 106 8.45 6.08 -7.17
C LEU A 106 8.25 5.13 -8.35
N ASN A 107 9.13 5.23 -9.35
CA ASN A 107 9.22 4.17 -10.35
C ASN A 107 10.03 2.98 -9.82
N GLY A 108 10.11 1.90 -10.59
CA GLY A 108 10.85 0.69 -10.20
C GLY A 108 12.36 0.88 -10.05
N ASP A 109 12.90 1.97 -10.53
CA ASP A 109 14.32 2.34 -10.36
C ASP A 109 14.55 3.22 -9.12
N GLY A 110 13.50 3.53 -8.37
CA GLY A 110 13.56 4.34 -7.16
C GLY A 110 13.59 5.84 -7.42
N GLU A 111 13.24 6.28 -8.62
CA GLU A 111 13.15 7.70 -8.95
C GLU A 111 11.78 8.26 -8.55
N VAL A 112 11.77 9.43 -7.91
CA VAL A 112 10.54 10.10 -7.49
C VAL A 112 9.83 10.69 -8.70
N VAL A 113 8.57 10.33 -8.90
CA VAL A 113 7.71 10.92 -9.94
C VAL A 113 6.73 11.94 -9.38
N MET A 114 6.35 11.81 -8.10
CA MET A 114 5.48 12.77 -7.42
C MET A 114 5.66 12.64 -5.91
N THR A 115 5.45 13.74 -5.20
CA THR A 115 5.40 13.77 -3.74
C THR A 115 4.24 14.64 -3.27
N ASN A 116 3.48 14.13 -2.30
CA ASN A 116 2.47 14.87 -1.57
C ASN A 116 2.77 14.87 -0.09
N TYR A 117 2.31 15.87 0.62
CA TYR A 117 2.63 16.07 2.05
C TYR A 117 1.37 16.26 2.89
N GLY A 118 1.40 15.70 4.08
CA GLY A 118 0.42 15.96 5.09
C GLY A 118 -0.92 15.23 4.91
N TYR A 119 -1.81 15.47 5.87
CA TYR A 119 -3.15 14.91 5.82
C TYR A 119 -3.93 15.48 4.63
N MET A 120 -4.64 14.62 3.94
CA MET A 120 -5.56 15.01 2.87
C MET A 120 -6.79 14.11 2.87
N GLY A 121 -7.92 14.68 2.45
CA GLY A 121 -9.16 13.94 2.31
C GLY A 121 -9.17 13.00 1.11
N GLU A 122 -10.27 12.27 0.96
CA GLU A 122 -10.44 11.26 -0.09
C GLU A 122 -10.14 11.80 -1.50
N GLU A 123 -10.73 12.95 -1.86
CA GLU A 123 -10.54 13.53 -3.20
C GLU A 123 -9.09 13.95 -3.47
N GLY A 124 -8.43 14.50 -2.47
CA GLY A 124 -7.03 14.92 -2.60
C GLY A 124 -6.06 13.74 -2.68
N PHE A 125 -6.47 12.59 -2.15
CA PHE A 125 -5.64 11.38 -2.13
C PHE A 125 -5.84 10.51 -3.38
N LEU A 126 -6.94 10.63 -4.06
CA LEU A 126 -7.22 9.96 -5.33
C LEU A 126 -6.74 10.78 -6.52
#